data_7780702ecd056e8c4d66d712d5fec912
#
_entry.id   7780702ecd056e8c4d66d712d5fec912
#
_cell.length_a   1.000
_cell.length_b   1.000
_cell.length_c   1.000
_cell.angle_alpha   90.00
_cell.angle_beta   90.00
_cell.angle_gamma   90.00
#
_symmetry.space_group_name_H-M   'P 1'
#
loop_
_entity.id
_entity.type
_entity.pdbx_description
1 polymer ?
#
loop_
_entity_poly.entity_id
_entity_poly.type
_entity_poly.pdbx_seq_one_letter_code
_entity_poly.pdbx_strand_id
1 'polypeptide(L)'
;MKKILIFLCALCLLLPLLCACAQENDALKATGDAWYMGFGSAEITLPTDNDQPLYIAGYHAGREITGVLDLQRASAVWMDTGAGGVLLIGVDCVGLGIDTVNAIRAQLQGFCKQTGCVSINVYATHTHAGVDTLGLWGPAAIDGKNDAFMQSLIDAAVSAAEQAYDDRSEGVLYYGSALPEDLLYDSREPIEYDPNLYQLRFAPLDGARNGIRLLSYSAHAESLRGANTLLSRDFAGAVVDSVKQATGDDAMFLPGAIGGLIMTRELVEPFDAVENMHKTAEILTDAVLSIRNEQILTPALGISSVALKIPLDNTLFFYYKFLGILGNEVSRGKSATGYVLHSELDVLQIGEVTLCLMPGEIFPELVSGKGLDRHDPMPLCEIAADHGVQNLLIVGLCNDELGYIIPPSNYLLHPETPYMDTVTDATGENHYEETNSTGISTAQIIADAFAKALEKLQ
;
A
#
# COMPACT_ATOMS: atom_id res chain seq x y z
N MET A 1 -44.79 -4.90 -57.29
CA MET A 1 -43.36 -4.80 -57.52
C MET A 1 -42.84 -3.49 -56.93
N LYS A 2 -42.47 -3.46 -55.68
CA LYS A 2 -41.81 -2.32 -55.04
C LYS A 2 -40.66 -2.89 -54.19
N LYS A 3 -39.43 -2.59 -54.61
CA LYS A 3 -38.22 -2.94 -53.93
C LYS A 3 -38.12 -2.04 -52.71
N ILE A 4 -38.14 -2.59 -51.50
CA ILE A 4 -37.83 -1.90 -50.27
C ILE A 4 -36.31 -2.01 -50.09
N LEU A 5 -35.65 -0.87 -50.23
CA LEU A 5 -34.23 -0.70 -49.96
C LEU A 5 -34.05 -0.51 -48.46
N ILE A 6 -33.56 -1.52 -47.77
CA ILE A 6 -33.20 -1.42 -46.34
C ILE A 6 -31.82 -0.75 -46.28
N PHE A 7 -31.82 0.50 -45.83
CA PHE A 7 -30.61 1.22 -45.43
C PHE A 7 -30.18 0.69 -44.06
N LEU A 8 -29.18 -0.19 -44.03
CA LEU A 8 -28.45 -0.49 -42.81
C LEU A 8 -27.51 0.70 -42.51
N CYS A 9 -27.96 1.59 -41.64
CA CYS A 9 -27.03 2.50 -40.94
C CYS A 9 -26.12 1.68 -40.04
N ALA A 10 -24.92 1.39 -40.50
CA ALA A 10 -23.83 0.97 -39.66
C ALA A 10 -23.44 2.17 -38.80
N LEU A 11 -24.05 2.26 -37.60
CA LEU A 11 -23.61 3.15 -36.55
C LEU A 11 -22.33 2.52 -36.00
N CYS A 12 -21.19 2.87 -36.56
CA CYS A 12 -19.90 2.67 -35.92
C CYS A 12 -19.90 3.52 -34.64
N LEU A 13 -20.31 2.91 -33.54
CA LEU A 13 -19.92 3.35 -32.22
C LEU A 13 -18.40 3.21 -32.15
N LEU A 14 -17.72 4.29 -32.45
CA LEU A 14 -16.37 4.55 -31.96
C LEU A 14 -16.48 4.65 -30.45
N LEU A 15 -16.46 3.49 -29.77
CA LEU A 15 -15.95 3.44 -28.42
C LEU A 15 -14.52 3.94 -28.53
N PRO A 16 -14.15 5.04 -27.86
CA PRO A 16 -12.74 5.25 -27.61
C PRO A 16 -12.30 4.00 -26.83
N LEU A 17 -11.42 3.19 -27.44
CA LEU A 17 -10.51 2.40 -26.65
C LEU A 17 -9.83 3.41 -25.73
N LEU A 18 -10.31 3.48 -24.50
CA LEU A 18 -9.51 3.89 -23.37
C LEU A 18 -8.41 2.83 -23.28
N CYS A 19 -7.40 2.99 -24.14
CA CYS A 19 -6.08 2.52 -23.82
C CYS A 19 -5.74 3.21 -22.50
N ALA A 20 -6.00 2.56 -21.38
CA ALA A 20 -5.24 2.80 -20.20
C ALA A 20 -3.80 2.72 -20.69
N CYS A 21 -3.11 3.83 -20.73
CA CYS A 21 -1.69 3.87 -20.94
C CYS A 21 -1.06 3.19 -19.72
N ALA A 22 -1.03 1.85 -19.72
CA ALA A 22 0.14 1.16 -19.27
C ALA A 22 1.21 1.60 -20.29
N GLN A 23 1.79 2.78 -20.09
CA GLN A 23 3.08 3.05 -20.66
C GLN A 23 3.94 1.90 -20.17
N GLU A 24 4.52 1.13 -21.14
CA GLU A 24 5.81 0.53 -20.89
C GLU A 24 6.74 1.72 -20.63
N ASN A 25 6.69 2.22 -19.38
CA ASN A 25 7.54 3.32 -18.98
C ASN A 25 8.95 2.75 -18.99
N ASP A 26 9.72 3.22 -19.94
CA ASP A 26 11.17 3.24 -19.77
C ASP A 26 11.41 3.88 -18.39
N ALA A 27 12.25 3.24 -17.58
CA ALA A 27 12.54 3.71 -16.23
C ALA A 27 12.95 5.19 -16.27
N LEU A 28 12.32 6.05 -15.47
CA LEU A 28 12.83 7.38 -15.24
C LEU A 28 14.08 7.27 -14.36
N LYS A 29 15.15 7.93 -14.77
CA LYS A 29 16.33 8.14 -13.93
C LYS A 29 16.77 9.58 -14.12
N ALA A 30 16.62 10.37 -13.09
CA ALA A 30 16.90 11.80 -13.10
C ALA A 30 17.83 12.16 -11.95
N THR A 31 18.88 12.92 -12.24
CA THR A 31 19.78 13.50 -11.24
C THR A 31 19.71 15.00 -11.37
N GLY A 32 19.62 15.71 -10.25
CA GLY A 32 19.56 17.17 -10.21
C GLY A 32 20.54 17.75 -9.22
N ASP A 33 20.51 19.08 -9.09
CA ASP A 33 21.36 19.79 -8.13
C ASP A 33 20.68 19.92 -6.75
N ALA A 34 19.37 19.70 -6.68
CA ALA A 34 18.58 19.84 -5.46
C ALA A 34 17.35 18.90 -5.46
N TRP A 35 16.82 18.64 -4.28
CA TRP A 35 15.50 18.05 -4.09
C TRP A 35 14.42 19.14 -4.09
N TYR A 36 13.32 18.86 -4.75
CA TYR A 36 12.08 19.64 -4.67
C TYR A 36 10.97 18.72 -4.14
N MET A 37 10.47 19.00 -2.95
CA MET A 37 9.42 18.24 -2.33
C MET A 37 8.32 19.14 -1.77
N GLY A 38 7.10 18.62 -1.72
CA GLY A 38 5.97 19.26 -1.11
C GLY A 38 4.97 18.25 -0.60
N PHE A 39 4.14 18.68 0.34
CA PHE A 39 3.17 17.85 1.05
C PHE A 39 1.75 18.39 0.85
N GLY A 40 0.78 17.48 0.75
CA GLY A 40 -0.63 17.80 0.75
C GLY A 40 -1.42 16.74 1.50
N SER A 41 -2.54 17.14 2.11
CA SER A 41 -3.42 16.21 2.82
C SER A 41 -4.86 16.70 2.78
N ALA A 42 -5.80 15.77 2.61
CA ALA A 42 -7.22 16.05 2.62
C ALA A 42 -7.98 14.98 3.43
N GLU A 43 -8.97 15.40 4.19
CA GLU A 43 -9.86 14.49 4.91
C GLU A 43 -10.83 13.80 3.94
N ILE A 44 -11.06 12.50 4.16
CA ILE A 44 -12.06 11.73 3.41
C ILE A 44 -13.42 11.98 4.07
N THR A 45 -14.31 12.64 3.36
CA THR A 45 -15.63 13.00 3.87
C THR A 45 -16.53 11.78 3.97
N LEU A 46 -17.12 11.57 5.13
CA LEU A 46 -18.12 10.52 5.29
C LEU A 46 -19.43 10.91 4.59
N PRO A 47 -20.13 9.96 3.95
CA PRO A 47 -21.44 10.22 3.35
C PRO A 47 -22.43 10.65 4.44
N THR A 48 -23.28 11.63 4.11
CA THR A 48 -24.29 12.17 5.03
C THR A 48 -25.61 11.45 4.96
N ASP A 49 -25.79 10.61 3.94
CA ASP A 49 -26.97 9.82 3.69
C ASP A 49 -26.73 8.39 4.24
N ASN A 50 -27.66 7.92 5.04
CA ASN A 50 -27.54 6.66 5.79
C ASN A 50 -28.18 5.48 5.05
N ASP A 51 -28.41 5.56 3.74
CA ASP A 51 -29.07 4.50 2.97
C ASP A 51 -28.20 3.25 2.83
N GLN A 52 -26.88 3.38 3.00
CA GLN A 52 -25.93 2.27 3.03
C GLN A 52 -25.03 2.36 4.27
N PRO A 53 -24.97 1.30 5.10
CA PRO A 53 -24.07 1.27 6.25
C PRO A 53 -22.60 1.32 5.80
N LEU A 54 -21.75 1.89 6.64
CA LEU A 54 -20.30 1.83 6.52
C LEU A 54 -19.76 0.68 7.36
N TYR A 55 -19.02 -0.21 6.73
CA TYR A 55 -18.39 -1.35 7.40
C TYR A 55 -16.93 -1.06 7.71
N ILE A 56 -16.46 -1.52 8.88
CA ILE A 56 -15.03 -1.47 9.24
C ILE A 56 -14.35 -2.70 8.66
N ALA A 57 -13.25 -2.47 7.95
CA ALA A 57 -12.38 -3.51 7.39
C ALA A 57 -11.43 -4.13 8.43
N GLY A 58 -10.78 -5.22 8.06
CA GLY A 58 -9.60 -5.80 8.71
C GLY A 58 -9.84 -7.03 9.57
N TYR A 59 -11.01 -7.18 10.20
CA TYR A 59 -11.34 -8.34 11.04
C TYR A 59 -12.55 -9.11 10.46
N HIS A 60 -13.57 -9.40 11.28
CA HIS A 60 -14.75 -10.13 10.81
C HIS A 60 -15.71 -9.24 10.00
N ALA A 61 -16.39 -9.84 9.03
CA ALA A 61 -17.35 -9.16 8.17
C ALA A 61 -18.61 -8.69 8.93
N GLY A 62 -19.30 -7.67 8.39
CA GLY A 62 -20.53 -7.12 8.94
C GLY A 62 -20.35 -6.21 10.16
N ARG A 63 -19.15 -5.73 10.43
CA ARG A 63 -18.85 -4.81 11.54
C ARG A 63 -19.16 -3.37 11.12
N GLU A 64 -20.32 -2.86 11.53
CA GLU A 64 -20.75 -1.50 11.20
C GLU A 64 -20.04 -0.44 12.05
N ILE A 65 -19.79 0.73 11.45
CA ILE A 65 -19.25 1.91 12.14
C ILE A 65 -20.30 2.50 13.05
N THR A 66 -19.99 2.66 14.36
CA THR A 66 -20.90 3.22 15.37
C THR A 66 -20.55 4.63 15.79
N GLY A 67 -19.37 5.13 15.39
CA GLY A 67 -18.89 6.47 15.70
C GLY A 67 -17.53 6.75 15.06
N VAL A 68 -17.00 7.94 15.30
CA VAL A 68 -15.74 8.40 14.73
C VAL A 68 -14.81 8.81 15.88
N LEU A 69 -13.63 8.20 15.94
CA LEU A 69 -12.55 8.62 16.82
C LEU A 69 -11.72 9.70 16.12
N ASP A 70 -11.31 9.44 14.87
CA ASP A 70 -10.66 10.39 13.97
C ASP A 70 -10.98 10.05 12.51
N LEU A 71 -10.96 11.08 11.63
CA LEU A 71 -11.31 10.92 10.22
C LEU A 71 -10.11 10.39 9.42
N GLN A 72 -10.39 9.47 8.49
CA GLN A 72 -9.43 9.00 7.51
C GLN A 72 -9.00 10.14 6.58
N ARG A 73 -7.78 10.08 6.09
CA ARG A 73 -7.16 11.06 5.20
C ARG A 73 -6.51 10.40 4.00
N ALA A 74 -6.40 11.15 2.92
CA ALA A 74 -5.41 10.94 1.89
C ALA A 74 -4.31 11.99 2.06
N SER A 75 -3.05 11.57 2.06
CA SER A 75 -1.88 12.43 2.14
C SER A 75 -0.95 12.14 0.98
N ALA A 76 -0.30 13.15 0.41
CA ALA A 76 0.58 12.99 -0.73
C ALA A 76 1.89 13.72 -0.53
N VAL A 77 2.96 13.15 -1.09
CA VAL A 77 4.25 13.82 -1.25
C VAL A 77 4.60 13.88 -2.73
N TRP A 78 4.88 15.07 -3.21
CA TRP A 78 5.55 15.31 -4.47
C TRP A 78 7.05 15.26 -4.27
N MET A 79 7.76 14.59 -5.17
CA MET A 79 9.23 14.49 -5.19
C MET A 79 9.74 14.70 -6.60
N ASP A 80 10.68 15.61 -6.79
CA ASP A 80 11.43 15.77 -8.04
C ASP A 80 12.86 16.30 -7.80
N THR A 81 13.67 16.20 -8.86
CA THR A 81 15.04 16.74 -8.92
C THR A 81 15.21 17.71 -10.09
N GLY A 82 14.09 18.23 -10.62
CA GLY A 82 14.06 19.18 -11.74
C GLY A 82 13.82 18.54 -13.13
N ALA A 83 13.68 17.23 -13.26
CA ALA A 83 13.52 16.54 -14.56
C ALA A 83 12.24 15.70 -14.68
N GLY A 84 11.29 15.91 -13.82
CA GLY A 84 10.02 15.18 -13.74
C GLY A 84 9.77 14.69 -12.33
N GLY A 85 8.50 14.66 -11.93
CA GLY A 85 8.12 14.39 -10.56
C GLY A 85 7.44 13.04 -10.37
N VAL A 86 7.52 12.53 -9.15
CA VAL A 86 6.81 11.34 -8.68
C VAL A 86 5.88 11.73 -7.54
N LEU A 87 4.66 11.21 -7.56
CA LEU A 87 3.73 11.27 -6.44
C LEU A 87 3.72 9.94 -5.68
N LEU A 88 3.82 10.04 -4.37
CA LEU A 88 3.51 8.97 -3.42
C LEU A 88 2.31 9.42 -2.60
N ILE A 89 1.19 8.69 -2.71
CA ILE A 89 -0.09 9.02 -2.06
C ILE A 89 -0.41 7.91 -1.05
N GLY A 90 -0.52 8.25 0.22
CA GLY A 90 -0.97 7.35 1.28
C GLY A 90 -2.43 7.59 1.60
N VAL A 91 -3.21 6.54 1.72
CA VAL A 91 -4.63 6.59 2.10
C VAL A 91 -4.83 5.81 3.39
N ASP A 92 -5.51 6.41 4.36
CA ASP A 92 -5.84 5.74 5.61
C ASP A 92 -7.00 4.75 5.40
N CYS A 93 -6.68 3.55 4.94
CA CYS A 93 -7.61 2.45 4.72
C CYS A 93 -6.89 1.10 4.85
N VAL A 94 -7.63 0.01 4.78
CA VAL A 94 -7.06 -1.35 4.90
C VAL A 94 -6.27 -1.76 3.66
N GLY A 95 -6.69 -1.36 2.47
CA GLY A 95 -6.08 -1.68 1.18
C GLY A 95 -6.85 -1.04 0.04
N LEU A 96 -6.23 -0.97 -1.13
CA LEU A 96 -6.84 -0.43 -2.35
C LEU A 96 -6.59 -1.39 -3.51
N GLY A 97 -7.66 -1.83 -4.17
CA GLY A 97 -7.54 -2.56 -5.42
C GLY A 97 -7.01 -1.66 -6.55
N ILE A 98 -6.36 -2.26 -7.52
CA ILE A 98 -5.76 -1.54 -8.68
C ILE A 98 -6.79 -0.73 -9.46
N ASP A 99 -8.07 -1.10 -9.45
CA ASP A 99 -9.17 -0.35 -10.07
C ASP A 99 -9.37 1.03 -9.41
N THR A 100 -9.33 1.10 -8.09
CA THR A 100 -9.40 2.35 -7.32
C THR A 100 -8.14 3.20 -7.55
N VAL A 101 -6.96 2.59 -7.52
CA VAL A 101 -5.70 3.26 -7.87
C VAL A 101 -5.75 3.86 -9.27
N ASN A 102 -6.24 3.10 -10.25
CA ASN A 102 -6.39 3.58 -11.62
C ASN A 102 -7.45 4.68 -11.76
N ALA A 103 -8.50 4.68 -10.94
CA ALA A 103 -9.47 5.77 -10.90
C ALA A 103 -8.83 7.09 -10.41
N ILE A 104 -7.98 7.04 -9.37
CA ILE A 104 -7.19 8.20 -8.91
C ILE A 104 -6.25 8.69 -10.02
N ARG A 105 -5.50 7.79 -10.63
CA ARG A 105 -4.57 8.09 -11.75
C ARG A 105 -5.30 8.73 -12.94
N ALA A 106 -6.49 8.24 -13.25
CA ALA A 106 -7.32 8.76 -14.35
C ALA A 106 -7.74 10.21 -14.11
N GLN A 107 -8.12 10.58 -12.88
CA GLN A 107 -8.45 11.97 -12.54
C GLN A 107 -7.21 12.88 -12.57
N LEU A 108 -6.03 12.37 -12.26
CA LEU A 108 -4.77 13.11 -12.27
C LEU A 108 -4.08 13.20 -13.65
N GLN A 109 -4.64 12.64 -14.74
CA GLN A 109 -4.01 12.70 -16.06
C GLN A 109 -3.74 14.12 -16.56
N GLY A 110 -4.69 15.04 -16.32
CA GLY A 110 -4.53 16.47 -16.66
C GLY A 110 -3.42 17.13 -15.87
N PHE A 111 -3.38 16.86 -14.59
CA PHE A 111 -2.34 17.30 -13.66
C PHE A 111 -0.94 16.79 -14.10
N CYS A 112 -0.78 15.51 -14.42
CA CYS A 112 0.50 14.95 -14.87
C CYS A 112 1.04 15.66 -16.12
N LYS A 113 0.16 15.96 -17.08
CA LYS A 113 0.56 16.69 -18.31
C LYS A 113 1.02 18.12 -18.02
N GLN A 114 0.48 18.77 -16.99
CA GLN A 114 0.81 20.14 -16.63
C GLN A 114 2.07 20.24 -15.78
N THR A 115 2.28 19.27 -14.90
CA THR A 115 3.34 19.29 -13.87
C THR A 115 4.59 18.52 -14.27
N GLY A 116 4.50 17.62 -15.28
CA GLY A 116 5.57 16.69 -15.61
C GLY A 116 5.64 15.50 -14.64
N CYS A 117 4.54 15.19 -13.94
CA CYS A 117 4.44 13.97 -13.13
C CYS A 117 4.57 12.72 -14.03
N VAL A 118 5.52 11.86 -13.71
CA VAL A 118 5.82 10.65 -14.49
C VAL A 118 5.29 9.38 -13.85
N SER A 119 5.04 9.40 -12.54
CA SER A 119 4.48 8.25 -11.81
C SER A 119 3.62 8.71 -10.64
N ILE A 120 2.53 7.98 -10.43
CA ILE A 120 1.62 8.12 -9.28
C ILE A 120 1.53 6.77 -8.62
N ASN A 121 1.99 6.68 -7.37
CA ASN A 121 1.96 5.49 -6.55
C ASN A 121 1.03 5.73 -5.37
N VAL A 122 0.10 4.81 -5.14
CA VAL A 122 -0.92 4.93 -4.09
C VAL A 122 -0.83 3.71 -3.18
N TYR A 123 -0.67 3.93 -1.88
CA TYR A 123 -0.62 2.87 -0.89
C TYR A 123 -1.65 3.08 0.22
N ALA A 124 -1.99 2.03 0.94
CA ALA A 124 -2.84 2.05 2.12
C ALA A 124 -1.99 2.02 3.40
N THR A 125 -2.41 2.74 4.46
CA THR A 125 -1.76 2.66 5.79
C THR A 125 -2.10 1.38 6.53
N HIS A 126 -3.01 0.60 6.00
CA HIS A 126 -3.49 -0.67 6.52
C HIS A 126 -4.21 -0.56 7.87
N THR A 127 -4.96 0.53 8.10
CA THR A 127 -5.76 0.63 9.32
C THR A 127 -6.93 -0.35 9.32
N HIS A 128 -7.01 -1.17 10.37
CA HIS A 128 -8.10 -2.11 10.62
C HIS A 128 -9.30 -1.46 11.35
N ALA A 129 -9.31 -0.14 11.38
CA ALA A 129 -10.42 0.68 11.90
C ALA A 129 -10.97 1.65 10.84
N GLY A 130 -10.62 1.47 9.55
CA GLY A 130 -11.09 2.25 8.41
C GLY A 130 -12.33 1.67 7.75
N VAL A 131 -12.97 2.47 6.88
CA VAL A 131 -14.09 2.01 6.03
C VAL A 131 -13.59 0.94 5.06
N ASP A 132 -14.43 -0.06 4.77
CA ASP A 132 -14.14 -1.11 3.79
C ASP A 132 -13.96 -0.52 2.38
N THR A 133 -12.74 -0.62 1.86
CA THR A 133 -12.33 -0.14 0.53
C THR A 133 -12.11 -1.28 -0.47
N LEU A 134 -12.15 -2.54 -0.01
CA LEU A 134 -11.96 -3.73 -0.84
C LEU A 134 -13.27 -4.48 -1.12
N GLY A 135 -14.33 -4.21 -0.32
CA GLY A 135 -15.64 -4.85 -0.46
C GLY A 135 -15.77 -6.19 0.27
N LEU A 136 -14.77 -6.57 1.08
CA LEU A 136 -14.68 -7.89 1.69
C LEU A 136 -15.35 -7.97 3.08
N TRP A 137 -15.64 -6.83 3.71
CA TRP A 137 -16.17 -6.76 5.08
C TRP A 137 -17.64 -6.38 5.19
N GLY A 138 -18.38 -6.33 4.08
CA GLY A 138 -19.84 -6.31 4.09
C GLY A 138 -20.44 -7.62 4.64
N PRO A 139 -21.77 -7.70 4.78
CA PRO A 139 -22.45 -8.96 5.07
C PRO A 139 -22.11 -10.03 4.03
N ALA A 140 -22.20 -11.30 4.39
CA ALA A 140 -21.75 -12.41 3.56
C ALA A 140 -22.15 -12.31 2.08
N ALA A 141 -21.17 -12.30 1.19
CA ALA A 141 -21.29 -12.19 -0.28
C ALA A 141 -21.92 -10.86 -0.79
N ILE A 142 -21.94 -9.82 0.04
CA ILE A 142 -22.36 -8.46 -0.35
C ILE A 142 -21.12 -7.57 -0.34
N ASP A 143 -20.94 -6.76 -1.40
CA ASP A 143 -19.89 -5.75 -1.47
C ASP A 143 -20.04 -4.78 -0.29
N GLY A 144 -19.00 -4.69 0.53
CA GLY A 144 -18.95 -3.83 1.70
C GLY A 144 -18.59 -2.38 1.40
N LYS A 145 -18.19 -2.07 0.15
CA LYS A 145 -17.84 -0.70 -0.26
C LYS A 145 -19.08 0.19 -0.28
N ASN A 146 -18.86 1.43 0.08
CA ASN A 146 -19.85 2.50 -0.08
C ASN A 146 -19.40 3.43 -1.20
N ASP A 147 -20.15 3.52 -2.29
CA ASP A 147 -19.79 4.28 -3.50
C ASP A 147 -19.49 5.75 -3.22
N ALA A 148 -20.28 6.39 -2.33
CA ALA A 148 -20.09 7.80 -2.00
C ALA A 148 -18.80 8.01 -1.19
N PHE A 149 -18.47 7.07 -0.29
CA PHE A 149 -17.20 7.08 0.43
C PHE A 149 -16.03 6.85 -0.52
N MET A 150 -16.11 5.88 -1.44
CA MET A 150 -15.05 5.61 -2.43
C MET A 150 -14.81 6.82 -3.34
N GLN A 151 -15.86 7.53 -3.75
CA GLN A 151 -15.69 8.77 -4.53
C GLN A 151 -15.01 9.86 -3.70
N SER A 152 -15.41 10.04 -2.43
CA SER A 152 -14.78 11.00 -1.52
C SER A 152 -13.30 10.70 -1.27
N LEU A 153 -12.94 9.40 -1.18
CA LEU A 153 -11.55 8.95 -1.07
C LEU A 153 -10.74 9.33 -2.30
N ILE A 154 -11.28 9.09 -3.49
CA ILE A 154 -10.62 9.45 -4.75
C ILE A 154 -10.43 10.97 -4.84
N ASP A 155 -11.46 11.74 -4.51
CA ASP A 155 -11.40 13.21 -4.53
C ASP A 155 -10.38 13.76 -3.51
N ALA A 156 -10.31 13.16 -2.32
CA ALA A 156 -9.31 13.50 -1.31
C ALA A 156 -7.87 13.19 -1.77
N ALA A 157 -7.65 12.04 -2.42
CA ALA A 157 -6.35 11.66 -2.97
C ALA A 157 -5.89 12.64 -4.08
N VAL A 158 -6.80 13.03 -4.97
CA VAL A 158 -6.54 14.03 -6.01
C VAL A 158 -6.22 15.39 -5.40
N SER A 159 -7.01 15.84 -4.43
CA SER A 159 -6.79 17.10 -3.73
C SER A 159 -5.44 17.13 -3.00
N ALA A 160 -5.07 16.05 -2.32
CA ALA A 160 -3.78 15.92 -1.66
C ALA A 160 -2.61 16.00 -2.65
N ALA A 161 -2.73 15.34 -3.82
CA ALA A 161 -1.72 15.37 -4.87
C ALA A 161 -1.49 16.79 -5.44
N GLU A 162 -2.58 17.53 -5.70
CA GLU A 162 -2.51 18.91 -6.17
C GLU A 162 -1.87 19.83 -5.13
N GLN A 163 -2.27 19.72 -3.86
CA GLN A 163 -1.67 20.47 -2.76
C GLN A 163 -0.17 20.18 -2.62
N ALA A 164 0.25 18.89 -2.72
CA ALA A 164 1.65 18.50 -2.61
C ALA A 164 2.51 19.15 -3.70
N TYR A 165 2.00 19.25 -4.93
CA TYR A 165 2.71 19.95 -6.00
C TYR A 165 2.80 21.46 -5.75
N ASP A 166 1.73 22.09 -5.28
CA ASP A 166 1.68 23.53 -5.02
C ASP A 166 2.57 23.94 -3.82
N ASP A 167 2.70 23.02 -2.84
CA ASP A 167 3.54 23.22 -1.66
C ASP A 167 5.04 23.01 -1.91
N ARG A 168 5.44 22.43 -3.04
CA ARG A 168 6.83 22.02 -3.28
C ARG A 168 7.83 23.17 -3.16
N SER A 169 8.96 22.86 -2.57
CA SER A 169 10.07 23.78 -2.38
C SER A 169 11.40 23.06 -2.48
N GLU A 170 12.47 23.82 -2.71
CA GLU A 170 13.84 23.32 -2.69
C GLU A 170 14.27 22.99 -1.26
N GLY A 171 15.00 21.86 -1.09
CA GLY A 171 15.47 21.45 0.23
C GLY A 171 16.51 20.33 0.19
N VAL A 172 16.82 19.85 1.38
CA VAL A 172 17.74 18.74 1.60
C VAL A 172 16.96 17.54 2.15
N LEU A 173 17.20 16.39 1.57
CA LEU A 173 16.60 15.13 2.00
C LEU A 173 17.59 14.31 2.80
N TYR A 174 17.13 13.78 3.92
CA TYR A 174 17.89 12.98 4.88
C TYR A 174 17.26 11.61 5.05
N TYR A 175 18.08 10.61 5.31
CA TYR A 175 17.68 9.26 5.69
C TYR A 175 18.24 8.92 7.05
N GLY A 176 17.45 8.31 7.91
CA GLY A 176 17.85 7.84 9.21
C GLY A 176 16.96 6.73 9.73
N SER A 177 17.39 6.06 10.78
CA SER A 177 16.63 5.01 11.45
C SER A 177 16.78 5.07 12.96
N ALA A 178 15.82 4.49 13.65
CA ALA A 178 15.86 4.24 15.08
C ALA A 178 15.32 2.84 15.36
N LEU A 179 15.70 2.29 16.50
CA LEU A 179 15.13 1.06 17.04
C LEU A 179 14.16 1.47 18.16
N PRO A 180 12.84 1.42 17.94
CA PRO A 180 11.86 1.58 19.02
C PRO A 180 12.09 0.53 20.12
N GLU A 181 11.54 0.77 21.31
CA GLU A 181 11.45 -0.28 22.34
C GLU A 181 10.75 -1.51 21.76
N ASP A 182 10.86 -2.68 22.41
CA ASP A 182 10.27 -3.96 21.97
C ASP A 182 8.74 -3.84 21.80
N LEU A 183 8.33 -3.33 20.64
CA LEU A 183 6.96 -2.96 20.30
C LEU A 183 6.26 -3.99 19.43
N LEU A 184 7.04 -4.77 18.64
CA LEU A 184 6.46 -5.69 17.67
C LEU A 184 6.19 -7.07 18.27
N TYR A 185 5.21 -7.71 17.71
CA TYR A 185 4.82 -9.08 17.97
C TYR A 185 4.46 -9.75 16.65
N ASP A 186 5.06 -10.90 16.41
CA ASP A 186 4.74 -11.77 15.28
C ASP A 186 4.03 -13.00 15.82
N SER A 187 2.87 -13.33 15.30
CA SER A 187 2.06 -14.46 15.76
C SER A 187 2.20 -15.71 14.90
N ARG A 188 3.03 -15.67 13.85
CA ARG A 188 3.22 -16.81 12.94
C ARG A 188 4.70 -17.24 12.84
N GLU A 189 4.96 -18.51 12.99
CA GLU A 189 6.28 -19.10 12.78
C GLU A 189 6.66 -19.22 11.28
N PRO A 190 7.91 -18.99 10.90
CA PRO A 190 9.03 -18.59 11.75
C PRO A 190 8.93 -17.12 12.17
N ILE A 191 9.23 -16.81 13.43
CA ILE A 191 9.18 -15.42 13.93
C ILE A 191 10.24 -14.58 13.22
N GLU A 192 9.78 -13.66 12.38
CA GLU A 192 10.64 -12.74 11.63
C GLU A 192 9.93 -11.39 11.41
N TYR A 193 10.60 -10.31 11.74
CA TYR A 193 10.15 -8.94 11.46
C TYR A 193 11.32 -7.96 11.48
N ASP A 194 11.14 -6.81 10.84
CA ASP A 194 12.07 -5.69 10.95
C ASP A 194 11.64 -4.77 12.10
N PRO A 195 12.40 -4.70 13.21
CA PRO A 195 12.05 -3.89 14.37
C PRO A 195 12.37 -2.40 14.19
N ASN A 196 13.08 -2.01 13.11
CA ASN A 196 13.53 -0.65 12.91
C ASN A 196 12.40 0.25 12.38
N LEU A 197 12.38 1.47 12.88
CA LEU A 197 11.67 2.59 12.25
C LEU A 197 12.65 3.33 11.36
N TYR A 198 12.25 3.56 10.12
CA TYR A 198 13.01 4.33 9.13
C TYR A 198 12.34 5.66 8.85
N GLN A 199 13.16 6.67 8.53
CA GLN A 199 12.70 8.00 8.21
C GLN A 199 13.40 8.54 6.97
N LEU A 200 12.62 9.08 6.04
CA LEU A 200 13.06 10.06 5.05
C LEU A 200 12.57 11.43 5.51
N ARG A 201 13.49 12.37 5.78
CA ARG A 201 13.15 13.71 6.27
C ARG A 201 13.63 14.77 5.29
N PHE A 202 12.69 15.48 4.72
CA PHE A 202 12.96 16.65 3.89
C PHE A 202 12.98 17.91 4.75
N ALA A 203 14.03 18.71 4.60
CA ALA A 203 14.17 20.01 5.23
C ALA A 203 14.19 21.10 4.13
N PRO A 204 13.12 21.91 4.00
CA PRO A 204 13.08 22.97 3.02
C PRO A 204 14.11 24.06 3.34
N LEU A 205 14.71 24.66 2.30
CA LEU A 205 15.59 25.81 2.46
C LEU A 205 14.80 27.09 2.77
N ASP A 206 13.55 27.15 2.38
CA ASP A 206 12.61 28.19 2.78
C ASP A 206 12.14 27.95 4.21
N GLY A 207 12.65 28.69 5.15
CA GLY A 207 12.29 28.56 6.57
C GLY A 207 10.83 28.92 6.93
N ALA A 208 10.01 29.28 5.94
CA ALA A 208 8.57 29.52 6.11
C ALA A 208 7.72 28.28 5.88
N ARG A 209 8.30 27.19 5.30
CA ARG A 209 7.61 25.93 5.01
C ARG A 209 7.93 24.87 6.04
N ASN A 210 6.98 23.97 6.27
CA ASN A 210 7.18 22.81 7.12
C ASN A 210 8.15 21.82 6.45
N GLY A 211 8.90 21.07 7.25
CA GLY A 211 9.59 19.87 6.79
C GLY A 211 8.58 18.75 6.50
N ILE A 212 9.05 17.69 5.86
CA ILE A 212 8.25 16.50 5.54
C ILE A 212 8.97 15.25 6.06
N ARG A 213 8.23 14.35 6.69
CA ARG A 213 8.75 13.06 7.18
C ARG A 213 7.94 11.89 6.62
N LEU A 214 8.61 10.97 5.94
CA LEU A 214 8.07 9.67 5.58
C LEU A 214 8.58 8.68 6.61
N LEU A 215 7.66 8.05 7.37
CA LEU A 215 7.95 7.17 8.48
C LEU A 215 7.59 5.73 8.07
N SER A 216 8.57 4.85 7.91
CA SER A 216 8.32 3.45 7.56
C SER A 216 8.49 2.57 8.79
N TYR A 217 7.47 1.75 9.06
CA TYR A 217 7.47 0.78 10.16
C TYR A 217 6.66 -0.45 9.80
N SER A 218 7.19 -1.63 10.11
CA SER A 218 6.59 -2.92 9.71
C SER A 218 5.62 -3.42 10.77
N ALA A 219 4.44 -2.78 10.88
CA ALA A 219 3.36 -3.24 11.77
C ALA A 219 2.00 -2.97 11.15
N HIS A 220 1.06 -3.90 11.35
CA HIS A 220 -0.37 -3.69 11.08
C HIS A 220 -0.91 -2.56 11.96
N ALA A 221 -1.64 -1.63 11.35
CA ALA A 221 -2.30 -0.54 12.07
C ALA A 221 -3.62 -1.03 12.69
N GLU A 222 -3.48 -1.82 13.77
CA GLU A 222 -4.59 -2.51 14.45
C GLU A 222 -4.51 -2.48 15.98
N SER A 223 -3.88 -1.45 16.55
CA SER A 223 -3.81 -1.28 18.02
C SER A 223 -5.18 -1.21 18.69
N LEU A 224 -6.22 -0.81 17.95
CA LEU A 224 -7.61 -0.76 18.44
C LEU A 224 -8.27 -2.13 18.53
N ARG A 225 -7.72 -3.17 17.86
CA ARG A 225 -8.21 -4.56 17.88
C ARG A 225 -9.61 -4.75 17.30
N GLY A 226 -10.00 -6.04 17.15
CA GLY A 226 -11.23 -6.45 16.47
C GLY A 226 -12.55 -6.09 17.14
N ALA A 227 -12.54 -5.74 18.43
CA ALA A 227 -13.74 -5.29 19.15
C ALA A 227 -14.10 -3.82 18.88
N ASN A 228 -13.19 -3.04 18.28
CA ASN A 228 -13.42 -1.64 17.96
C ASN A 228 -14.51 -1.48 16.88
N THR A 229 -15.42 -0.52 17.08
CA THR A 229 -16.45 -0.12 16.11
C THR A 229 -16.38 1.38 15.78
N LEU A 230 -15.33 2.07 16.23
CA LEU A 230 -15.08 3.47 15.92
C LEU A 230 -14.16 3.58 14.71
N LEU A 231 -14.53 4.46 13.78
CA LEU A 231 -13.66 4.82 12.65
C LEU A 231 -12.39 5.50 13.15
N SER A 232 -11.23 5.06 12.67
CA SER A 232 -9.94 5.65 13.04
C SER A 232 -8.85 5.32 12.01
N ARG A 233 -7.79 6.14 12.01
CA ARG A 233 -6.51 5.87 11.33
C ARG A 233 -5.58 4.97 12.15
N ASP A 234 -6.03 4.53 13.35
CA ASP A 234 -5.25 3.77 14.32
C ASP A 234 -3.92 4.46 14.69
N PHE A 235 -2.93 3.71 15.21
CA PHE A 235 -1.64 4.30 15.58
C PHE A 235 -0.92 4.95 14.40
N ALA A 236 -1.14 4.51 13.16
CA ALA A 236 -0.54 5.10 11.97
C ALA A 236 -0.90 6.59 11.84
N GLY A 237 -2.18 6.94 12.06
CA GLY A 237 -2.61 8.32 12.12
C GLY A 237 -2.13 9.05 13.38
N ALA A 238 -2.18 8.38 14.53
CA ALA A 238 -1.78 8.99 15.79
C ALA A 238 -0.27 9.36 15.83
N VAL A 239 0.62 8.53 15.27
CA VAL A 239 2.06 8.85 15.19
C VAL A 239 2.32 10.03 14.25
N VAL A 240 1.63 10.09 13.11
CA VAL A 240 1.72 11.23 12.17
C VAL A 240 1.36 12.54 12.86
N ASP A 241 0.24 12.57 13.57
CA ASP A 241 -0.23 13.76 14.29
C ASP A 241 0.73 14.13 15.45
N SER A 242 1.25 13.13 16.20
CA SER A 242 2.18 13.36 17.31
C SER A 242 3.53 13.89 16.83
N VAL A 243 4.07 13.35 15.73
CA VAL A 243 5.31 13.85 15.12
C VAL A 243 5.13 15.28 14.61
N LYS A 244 4.02 15.58 13.95
CA LYS A 244 3.70 16.94 13.51
C LYS A 244 3.60 17.90 14.70
N GLN A 245 2.94 17.50 15.77
CA GLN A 245 2.85 18.31 17.00
C GLN A 245 4.22 18.57 17.63
N ALA A 246 5.09 17.57 17.64
CA ALA A 246 6.41 17.66 18.28
C ALA A 246 7.44 18.45 17.47
N THR A 247 7.37 18.39 16.13
CA THR A 247 8.43 18.91 15.24
C THR A 247 7.98 20.10 14.39
N GLY A 248 6.68 20.25 14.13
CA GLY A 248 6.12 21.15 13.13
C GLY A 248 6.18 20.59 11.70
N ASP A 249 6.86 19.48 11.46
CA ASP A 249 6.96 18.86 10.13
C ASP A 249 5.68 18.10 9.80
N ASP A 250 5.28 18.09 8.54
CA ASP A 250 4.24 17.20 8.03
C ASP A 250 4.77 15.76 7.94
N ALA A 251 3.91 14.77 8.13
CA ALA A 251 4.35 13.39 8.15
C ALA A 251 3.38 12.44 7.40
N MET A 252 3.91 11.32 6.93
CA MET A 252 3.17 10.18 6.38
C MET A 252 3.70 8.88 6.97
N PHE A 253 2.81 7.93 7.24
CA PHE A 253 3.16 6.58 7.67
C PHE A 253 3.17 5.63 6.46
N LEU A 254 4.22 4.83 6.33
CA LEU A 254 4.40 3.82 5.28
C LEU A 254 4.49 2.43 5.96
N PRO A 255 3.54 1.51 5.69
CA PRO A 255 3.66 0.15 6.18
C PRO A 255 4.81 -0.56 5.47
N GLY A 256 5.61 -1.32 6.23
CA GLY A 256 6.70 -2.13 5.68
C GLY A 256 6.25 -3.52 5.24
N ALA A 257 7.11 -4.52 5.44
CA ALA A 257 6.76 -5.92 5.29
C ALA A 257 5.96 -6.36 6.53
N ILE A 258 4.67 -6.57 6.37
CA ILE A 258 3.73 -6.83 7.48
C ILE A 258 3.03 -8.19 7.37
N GLY A 259 3.23 -8.94 6.29
CA GLY A 259 2.72 -10.30 6.15
C GLY A 259 3.14 -11.17 7.34
N GLY A 260 2.44 -12.28 7.63
CA GLY A 260 2.71 -13.11 8.80
C GLY A 260 2.17 -12.55 10.12
N LEU A 261 1.33 -11.50 10.09
CA LEU A 261 0.68 -10.88 11.25
C LEU A 261 1.60 -10.13 12.20
N ILE A 262 2.43 -9.27 11.66
CA ILE A 262 3.26 -8.39 12.48
C ILE A 262 2.38 -7.29 13.10
N MET A 263 2.17 -7.38 14.40
CA MET A 263 1.33 -6.46 15.19
C MET A 263 2.14 -5.68 16.21
N THR A 264 1.52 -4.63 16.77
CA THR A 264 2.03 -4.00 17.98
C THR A 264 1.54 -4.75 19.23
N ARG A 265 2.39 -4.80 20.27
CA ARG A 265 2.06 -5.42 21.56
C ARG A 265 0.94 -4.66 22.27
N GLU A 266 0.28 -5.34 23.19
CA GLU A 266 -0.58 -4.69 24.18
C GLU A 266 0.30 -4.06 25.25
N LEU A 267 0.21 -2.74 25.38
CA LEU A 267 1.10 -1.91 26.22
C LEU A 267 0.41 -1.40 27.50
N VAL A 268 -0.91 -1.59 27.58
CA VAL A 268 -1.76 -1.04 28.64
C VAL A 268 -2.47 -2.17 29.38
N GLU A 269 -2.42 -2.14 30.74
CA GLU A 269 -3.04 -3.15 31.60
C GLU A 269 -3.89 -2.48 32.70
N PRO A 270 -5.23 -2.72 32.80
CA PRO A 270 -6.02 -3.57 31.89
C PRO A 270 -6.09 -2.95 30.50
N PHE A 271 -6.31 -3.78 29.46
CA PHE A 271 -6.31 -3.31 28.08
C PHE A 271 -7.39 -2.25 27.82
N ASP A 272 -6.94 -1.09 27.34
CA ASP A 272 -7.75 -0.03 26.76
C ASP A 272 -7.26 0.25 25.33
N ALA A 273 -8.12 0.05 24.34
CA ALA A 273 -7.74 0.10 22.95
C ALA A 273 -7.25 1.48 22.50
N VAL A 274 -7.91 2.55 22.93
CA VAL A 274 -7.55 3.93 22.58
C VAL A 274 -6.27 4.35 23.28
N GLU A 275 -6.11 4.02 24.55
CA GLU A 275 -4.88 4.29 25.29
C GLU A 275 -3.71 3.50 24.71
N ASN A 276 -3.92 2.23 24.31
CA ASN A 276 -2.92 1.39 23.64
C ASN A 276 -2.47 1.99 22.32
N MET A 277 -3.39 2.49 21.51
CA MET A 277 -3.10 3.19 20.25
C MET A 277 -2.22 4.44 20.50
N HIS A 278 -2.57 5.26 21.47
CA HIS A 278 -1.78 6.45 21.81
C HIS A 278 -0.40 6.10 22.37
N LYS A 279 -0.31 5.04 23.17
CA LYS A 279 0.98 4.57 23.71
C LYS A 279 1.90 4.05 22.63
N THR A 280 1.37 3.31 21.67
CA THR A 280 2.10 2.90 20.46
C THR A 280 2.64 4.11 19.70
N ALA A 281 1.80 5.12 19.46
CA ALA A 281 2.19 6.35 18.79
C ALA A 281 3.26 7.14 19.56
N GLU A 282 3.18 7.19 20.90
CA GLU A 282 4.19 7.83 21.77
C GLU A 282 5.56 7.17 21.58
N ILE A 283 5.65 5.83 21.67
CA ILE A 283 6.91 5.10 21.50
C ILE A 283 7.52 5.35 20.12
N LEU A 284 6.71 5.30 19.06
CA LEU A 284 7.20 5.56 17.70
C LEU A 284 7.62 7.01 17.51
N THR A 285 6.90 7.98 18.10
CA THR A 285 7.27 9.39 18.08
C THR A 285 8.60 9.62 18.78
N ASP A 286 8.81 9.03 19.97
CA ASP A 286 10.08 9.11 20.70
C ASP A 286 11.24 8.50 19.88
N ALA A 287 10.99 7.39 19.20
CA ALA A 287 11.97 6.80 18.28
C ALA A 287 12.32 7.77 17.14
N VAL A 288 11.34 8.39 16.48
CA VAL A 288 11.58 9.43 15.44
C VAL A 288 12.41 10.57 16.01
N LEU A 289 12.06 11.09 17.17
CA LEU A 289 12.77 12.19 17.83
C LEU A 289 14.16 11.80 18.33
N SER A 290 14.46 10.51 18.44
CA SER A 290 15.78 10.00 18.84
C SER A 290 16.80 9.93 17.71
N ILE A 291 16.37 9.97 16.44
CA ILE A 291 17.26 9.88 15.27
C ILE A 291 18.24 11.06 15.28
N ARG A 292 19.54 10.78 15.27
CA ARG A 292 20.63 11.80 15.29
C ARG A 292 21.58 11.68 14.11
N ASN A 293 21.82 10.46 13.63
CA ASN A 293 22.80 10.20 12.57
C ASN A 293 22.04 10.02 11.25
N GLU A 294 21.66 11.14 10.65
CA GLU A 294 21.02 11.14 9.35
C GLU A 294 22.05 11.26 8.23
N GLN A 295 21.85 10.45 7.19
CA GLN A 295 22.59 10.55 5.93
C GLN A 295 21.89 11.56 5.01
N ILE A 296 22.65 12.48 4.41
CA ILE A 296 22.14 13.33 3.33
C ILE A 296 22.04 12.49 2.06
N LEU A 297 20.90 12.53 1.41
CA LEU A 297 20.66 11.81 0.17
C LEU A 297 20.99 12.68 -1.04
N THR A 298 21.67 12.07 -2.02
CA THR A 298 21.97 12.69 -3.31
C THR A 298 20.65 12.98 -4.07
N PRO A 299 20.48 14.17 -4.70
CA PRO A 299 19.30 14.45 -5.51
C PRO A 299 19.26 13.59 -6.79
N ALA A 300 18.89 12.34 -6.62
CA ALA A 300 18.73 11.36 -7.69
C ALA A 300 17.40 10.63 -7.50
N LEU A 301 16.53 10.70 -8.48
CA LEU A 301 15.20 10.09 -8.47
C LEU A 301 15.10 9.09 -9.60
N GLY A 302 14.72 7.85 -9.29
CA GLY A 302 14.49 6.79 -10.24
C GLY A 302 13.15 6.11 -9.98
N ILE A 303 12.41 5.79 -11.04
CA ILE A 303 11.18 4.99 -10.93
C ILE A 303 11.15 3.97 -12.07
N SER A 304 10.82 2.73 -11.76
CA SER A 304 10.56 1.69 -12.75
C SER A 304 9.33 0.89 -12.36
N SER A 305 8.58 0.45 -13.35
CA SER A 305 7.39 -0.37 -13.19
C SER A 305 7.50 -1.67 -13.95
N VAL A 306 6.98 -2.74 -13.36
CA VAL A 306 6.88 -4.07 -13.97
C VAL A 306 5.44 -4.56 -13.84
N ALA A 307 4.79 -4.72 -14.99
CA ALA A 307 3.46 -5.32 -15.04
C ALA A 307 3.50 -6.80 -14.63
N LEU A 308 2.59 -7.20 -13.76
CA LEU A 308 2.47 -8.53 -13.21
C LEU A 308 1.31 -9.30 -13.85
N LYS A 309 1.49 -10.60 -13.98
CA LYS A 309 0.42 -11.57 -14.29
C LYS A 309 0.47 -12.66 -13.23
N ILE A 310 -0.38 -12.50 -12.23
CA ILE A 310 -0.42 -13.37 -11.07
C ILE A 310 -1.44 -14.49 -11.29
N PRO A 311 -1.05 -15.78 -11.25
CA PRO A 311 -1.99 -16.90 -11.30
C PRO A 311 -3.05 -16.75 -10.19
N LEU A 312 -4.32 -16.79 -10.58
CA LEU A 312 -5.42 -16.77 -9.62
C LEU A 312 -5.75 -18.21 -9.26
N ASP A 313 -5.04 -18.76 -8.26
CA ASP A 313 -5.29 -20.11 -7.77
C ASP A 313 -6.38 -20.12 -6.70
N ASN A 314 -6.57 -19.01 -5.97
CA ASN A 314 -7.58 -18.85 -4.94
C ASN A 314 -8.99 -18.81 -5.55
N THR A 315 -9.77 -19.87 -5.27
CA THR A 315 -11.15 -20.01 -5.75
C THR A 315 -12.10 -19.01 -5.09
N LEU A 316 -11.84 -18.57 -3.87
CA LEU A 316 -12.65 -17.55 -3.18
C LEU A 316 -12.49 -16.18 -3.86
N PHE A 317 -11.25 -15.76 -4.14
CA PHE A 317 -10.97 -14.54 -4.90
C PHE A 317 -11.56 -14.60 -6.31
N PHE A 318 -11.52 -15.76 -6.96
CA PHE A 318 -12.19 -15.96 -8.24
C PHE A 318 -13.69 -15.68 -8.14
N TYR A 319 -14.39 -16.19 -7.13
CA TYR A 319 -15.81 -15.92 -6.92
C TYR A 319 -16.06 -14.44 -6.63
N TYR A 320 -15.29 -13.81 -5.75
CA TYR A 320 -15.43 -12.39 -5.44
C TYR A 320 -15.19 -11.49 -6.66
N LYS A 321 -14.25 -11.85 -7.53
CA LYS A 321 -14.06 -11.16 -8.80
C LYS A 321 -15.30 -11.22 -9.69
N PHE A 322 -15.92 -12.40 -9.84
CA PHE A 322 -17.10 -12.56 -10.70
C PHE A 322 -18.41 -12.08 -10.06
N LEU A 323 -18.41 -11.84 -8.77
CA LEU A 323 -19.47 -11.11 -8.06
C LEU A 323 -19.32 -9.59 -8.17
N GLY A 324 -18.22 -9.10 -8.73
CA GLY A 324 -17.91 -7.68 -8.87
C GLY A 324 -17.33 -7.02 -7.61
N ILE A 325 -17.00 -7.80 -6.58
CA ILE A 325 -16.41 -7.30 -5.33
C ILE A 325 -14.95 -6.90 -5.55
N LEU A 326 -14.14 -7.78 -6.15
CA LEU A 326 -12.75 -7.46 -6.52
C LEU A 326 -12.69 -6.79 -7.89
N GLY A 327 -12.05 -5.62 -7.95
CA GLY A 327 -11.96 -4.78 -9.14
C GLY A 327 -10.87 -5.17 -10.15
N ASN A 328 -9.92 -6.04 -9.77
CA ASN A 328 -8.76 -6.40 -10.60
C ASN A 328 -9.15 -6.86 -12.00
N GLU A 329 -8.39 -6.43 -13.01
CA GLU A 329 -8.49 -6.97 -14.35
C GLU A 329 -7.98 -8.41 -14.40
N VAL A 330 -8.67 -9.28 -15.12
CA VAL A 330 -8.28 -10.69 -15.29
C VAL A 330 -8.26 -11.10 -16.76
N SER A 331 -7.37 -12.01 -17.10
CA SER A 331 -7.36 -12.66 -18.42
C SER A 331 -7.22 -14.18 -18.27
N ARG A 332 -7.46 -14.92 -19.37
CA ARG A 332 -7.22 -16.36 -19.39
C ARG A 332 -5.73 -16.66 -19.22
N GLY A 333 -5.40 -17.58 -18.33
CA GLY A 333 -4.04 -17.96 -18.03
C GLY A 333 -3.93 -19.28 -17.28
N LYS A 334 -2.69 -19.72 -17.04
CA LYS A 334 -2.42 -20.96 -16.31
C LYS A 334 -2.54 -20.72 -14.80
N SER A 335 -3.57 -21.27 -14.21
CA SER A 335 -3.83 -21.26 -12.77
C SER A 335 -4.86 -22.34 -12.43
N ALA A 336 -5.15 -22.58 -11.16
CA ALA A 336 -6.21 -23.50 -10.74
C ALA A 336 -7.60 -23.06 -11.25
N THR A 337 -7.87 -21.76 -11.32
CA THR A 337 -9.14 -21.21 -11.83
C THR A 337 -9.14 -21.02 -13.36
N GLY A 338 -7.99 -21.12 -14.03
CA GLY A 338 -7.81 -20.81 -15.45
C GLY A 338 -7.72 -19.32 -15.77
N TYR A 339 -7.47 -18.46 -14.76
CA TYR A 339 -7.32 -17.01 -14.90
C TYR A 339 -6.05 -16.49 -14.23
N VAL A 340 -5.58 -15.34 -14.68
CA VAL A 340 -4.51 -14.57 -14.07
C VAL A 340 -5.03 -13.16 -13.78
N LEU A 341 -4.61 -12.60 -12.64
CA LEU A 341 -4.81 -11.21 -12.27
C LEU A 341 -3.74 -10.35 -12.93
N HIS A 342 -4.12 -9.14 -13.29
CA HIS A 342 -3.19 -8.12 -13.75
C HIS A 342 -2.94 -7.14 -12.59
N SER A 343 -1.67 -6.93 -12.29
CA SER A 343 -1.17 -6.03 -11.24
C SER A 343 0.15 -5.41 -11.67
N GLU A 344 0.84 -4.72 -10.79
CA GLU A 344 2.15 -4.13 -11.05
C GLU A 344 3.01 -4.13 -9.77
N LEU A 345 4.33 -4.08 -9.96
CA LEU A 345 5.31 -3.81 -8.91
C LEU A 345 6.18 -2.65 -9.36
N ASP A 346 6.30 -1.64 -8.53
CA ASP A 346 7.12 -0.47 -8.80
C ASP A 346 8.32 -0.41 -7.86
N VAL A 347 9.42 0.15 -8.36
CA VAL A 347 10.63 0.44 -7.56
C VAL A 347 10.94 1.92 -7.69
N LEU A 348 10.95 2.61 -6.56
CA LEU A 348 11.25 4.04 -6.45
C LEU A 348 12.61 4.25 -5.78
N GLN A 349 13.58 4.77 -6.50
CA GLN A 349 14.89 5.13 -5.99
C GLN A 349 14.92 6.60 -5.58
N ILE A 350 15.32 6.88 -4.34
CA ILE A 350 15.41 8.21 -3.73
C ILE A 350 16.83 8.38 -3.20
N GLY A 351 17.73 8.88 -4.03
CA GLY A 351 19.15 8.90 -3.71
C GLY A 351 19.70 7.50 -3.45
N GLU A 352 20.22 7.27 -2.27
CA GLU A 352 20.81 6.00 -1.81
C GLU A 352 19.78 5.05 -1.16
N VAL A 353 18.50 5.41 -1.14
CA VAL A 353 17.38 4.58 -0.62
C VAL A 353 16.54 4.08 -1.78
N THR A 354 16.16 2.82 -1.72
CA THR A 354 15.26 2.19 -2.69
C THR A 354 14.00 1.69 -1.99
N LEU A 355 12.85 2.16 -2.43
CA LEU A 355 11.55 1.67 -1.99
C LEU A 355 11.05 0.61 -2.98
N CYS A 356 10.74 -0.59 -2.48
CA CYS A 356 9.97 -1.58 -3.21
C CYS A 356 8.49 -1.35 -2.90
N LEU A 357 7.72 -0.88 -3.89
CA LEU A 357 6.31 -0.58 -3.77
C LEU A 357 5.52 -1.87 -4.03
N MET A 358 5.14 -2.54 -2.95
CA MET A 358 4.68 -3.92 -2.92
C MET A 358 3.16 -4.01 -3.06
N PRO A 359 2.60 -4.73 -4.05
CA PRO A 359 1.15 -4.81 -4.25
C PRO A 359 0.47 -5.84 -3.33
N GLY A 360 0.69 -5.75 -2.03
CA GLY A 360 0.10 -6.63 -1.02
C GLY A 360 0.93 -6.72 0.24
N GLU A 361 0.62 -7.70 1.09
CA GLU A 361 1.23 -7.95 2.39
C GLU A 361 2.34 -8.99 2.28
N ILE A 362 3.58 -8.55 2.00
CA ILE A 362 4.71 -9.48 1.89
C ILE A 362 5.16 -9.97 3.26
N PHE A 363 5.43 -11.26 3.38
CA PHE A 363 6.03 -11.86 4.56
C PHE A 363 7.47 -11.38 4.73
N PRO A 364 7.92 -10.99 5.95
CA PRO A 364 9.26 -10.50 6.22
C PRO A 364 10.37 -11.46 5.83
N GLU A 365 10.14 -12.76 5.87
CA GLU A 365 11.09 -13.80 5.46
C GLU A 365 11.47 -13.65 3.97
N LEU A 366 10.52 -13.30 3.11
CA LEU A 366 10.77 -13.04 1.69
C LEU A 366 11.64 -11.79 1.46
N VAL A 367 11.70 -10.91 2.45
CA VAL A 367 12.57 -9.72 2.41
C VAL A 367 13.94 -10.02 2.99
N SER A 368 14.02 -10.56 4.21
CA SER A 368 15.26 -10.77 4.97
C SER A 368 16.01 -12.06 4.61
N GLY A 369 15.29 -13.08 4.12
CA GLY A 369 15.83 -14.42 3.88
C GLY A 369 15.84 -15.35 5.08
N LYS A 370 15.57 -14.84 6.29
CA LYS A 370 15.50 -15.71 7.47
C LYS A 370 14.24 -16.57 7.42
N GLY A 371 14.37 -17.82 7.81
CA GLY A 371 13.25 -18.78 7.79
C GLY A 371 12.93 -19.40 6.43
N LEU A 372 13.50 -18.90 5.34
CA LEU A 372 13.31 -19.46 4.00
C LEU A 372 14.06 -20.78 3.80
N ASP A 373 13.54 -21.62 2.92
CA ASP A 373 14.19 -22.84 2.47
C ASP A 373 14.58 -22.77 0.97
N ARG A 374 15.13 -23.85 0.44
CA ARG A 374 15.61 -23.95 -0.95
C ARG A 374 14.49 -23.88 -2.02
N HIS A 375 13.23 -23.94 -1.62
CA HIS A 375 12.07 -23.89 -2.51
C HIS A 375 11.49 -22.49 -2.63
N ASP A 376 11.92 -21.59 -1.74
CA ASP A 376 11.52 -20.22 -1.74
C ASP A 376 12.34 -19.40 -2.75
N PRO A 377 11.81 -18.26 -3.21
CA PRO A 377 12.57 -17.36 -4.06
C PRO A 377 13.77 -16.75 -3.31
N MET A 378 14.73 -16.22 -4.09
CA MET A 378 15.79 -15.38 -3.51
C MET A 378 15.18 -14.22 -2.75
N PRO A 379 15.60 -13.95 -1.50
CA PRO A 379 15.04 -12.86 -0.71
C PRO A 379 15.34 -11.50 -1.32
N LEU A 380 14.42 -10.55 -1.13
CA LEU A 380 14.54 -9.23 -1.76
C LEU A 380 15.81 -8.48 -1.33
N CYS A 381 16.29 -8.67 -0.10
CA CYS A 381 17.56 -8.05 0.36
C CYS A 381 18.78 -8.57 -0.41
N GLU A 382 18.82 -9.85 -0.80
CA GLU A 382 19.90 -10.42 -1.62
C GLU A 382 19.81 -9.92 -3.06
N ILE A 383 18.61 -9.91 -3.64
CA ILE A 383 18.37 -9.34 -4.97
C ILE A 383 18.81 -7.87 -5.00
N ALA A 384 18.45 -7.10 -3.98
CA ALA A 384 18.84 -5.71 -3.84
C ALA A 384 20.38 -5.54 -3.77
N ALA A 385 21.04 -6.37 -2.96
CA ALA A 385 22.51 -6.36 -2.83
C ALA A 385 23.22 -6.70 -4.15
N ASP A 386 22.73 -7.69 -4.89
CA ASP A 386 23.26 -8.06 -6.20
C ASP A 386 23.16 -6.91 -7.24
N HIS A 387 22.21 -6.00 -7.05
CA HIS A 387 22.01 -4.80 -7.86
C HIS A 387 22.65 -3.53 -7.24
N GLY A 388 23.43 -3.66 -6.15
CA GLY A 388 24.15 -2.55 -5.52
C GLY A 388 23.26 -1.66 -4.63
N VAL A 389 22.03 -2.04 -4.33
CA VAL A 389 21.14 -1.35 -3.40
C VAL A 389 21.60 -1.64 -1.96
N GLN A 390 21.84 -0.58 -1.18
CA GLN A 390 22.29 -0.68 0.22
C GLN A 390 21.16 -0.48 1.23
N ASN A 391 20.20 0.40 0.91
CA ASN A 391 19.07 0.72 1.78
C ASN A 391 17.78 0.36 1.05
N LEU A 392 17.29 -0.85 1.29
CA LEU A 392 15.99 -1.31 0.79
C LEU A 392 14.93 -1.08 1.86
N LEU A 393 13.85 -0.41 1.51
CA LEU A 393 12.62 -0.32 2.30
C LEU A 393 11.46 -0.92 1.50
N ILE A 394 10.55 -1.57 2.19
CA ILE A 394 9.29 -2.03 1.62
C ILE A 394 8.22 -0.98 1.90
N VAL A 395 7.38 -0.70 0.92
CA VAL A 395 6.10 -0.02 1.12
C VAL A 395 5.02 -1.00 0.70
N GLY A 396 4.39 -1.62 1.69
CA GLY A 396 3.32 -2.60 1.48
C GLY A 396 2.03 -1.97 0.94
N LEU A 397 1.13 -2.78 0.42
CA LEU A 397 -0.21 -2.41 -0.04
C LEU A 397 -0.19 -1.23 -1.03
N CYS A 398 0.77 -1.24 -1.93
CA CYS A 398 1.02 -0.15 -2.86
C CYS A 398 0.60 -0.53 -4.30
N ASN A 399 -0.21 0.31 -4.91
CA ASN A 399 -0.75 0.19 -6.27
C ASN A 399 -1.75 -0.96 -6.48
N ASP A 400 -1.85 -1.91 -5.57
CA ASP A 400 -2.83 -2.99 -5.55
C ASP A 400 -2.85 -3.67 -4.17
N GLU A 401 -3.85 -4.53 -3.94
CA GLU A 401 -3.94 -5.40 -2.78
C GLU A 401 -4.21 -6.84 -3.23
N LEU A 402 -3.12 -7.61 -3.38
CA LEU A 402 -3.14 -9.03 -3.77
C LEU A 402 -3.36 -9.97 -2.57
N GLY A 403 -3.48 -9.41 -1.36
CA GLY A 403 -3.46 -10.15 -0.11
C GLY A 403 -2.04 -10.57 0.28
N TYR A 404 -1.97 -11.63 1.08
CA TYR A 404 -0.70 -12.12 1.60
C TYR A 404 0.21 -12.73 0.53
N ILE A 405 1.49 -12.34 0.56
CA ILE A 405 2.56 -12.90 -0.29
C ILE A 405 3.42 -13.79 0.60
N ILE A 406 3.11 -15.08 0.60
CA ILE A 406 3.59 -16.09 1.55
C ILE A 406 4.77 -16.86 0.95
N PRO A 407 5.83 -17.20 1.72
CA PRO A 407 6.87 -18.11 1.28
C PRO A 407 6.29 -19.47 0.85
N PRO A 408 6.62 -19.99 -0.34
CA PRO A 408 6.16 -21.31 -0.78
C PRO A 408 6.40 -22.45 0.24
N SER A 409 7.49 -22.40 1.00
CA SER A 409 7.82 -23.39 2.04
C SER A 409 6.89 -23.34 3.25
N ASN A 410 6.28 -22.19 3.52
CA ASN A 410 5.35 -21.96 4.64
C ASN A 410 3.86 -22.03 4.21
N TYR A 411 3.59 -22.43 2.97
CA TYR A 411 2.25 -22.41 2.40
C TYR A 411 1.48 -23.69 2.76
N LEU A 412 0.34 -23.56 3.47
CA LEU A 412 -0.47 -24.68 3.89
C LEU A 412 -1.93 -24.51 3.50
N LEU A 413 -2.45 -25.40 2.65
CA LEU A 413 -3.82 -25.38 2.17
C LEU A 413 -4.63 -26.57 2.66
N HIS A 414 -5.93 -26.34 2.89
CA HIS A 414 -6.85 -27.42 3.20
C HIS A 414 -6.94 -28.40 2.00
N PRO A 415 -6.74 -29.74 2.22
CA PRO A 415 -6.57 -30.69 1.13
C PRO A 415 -7.83 -30.89 0.27
N GLU A 416 -9.04 -30.67 0.82
CA GLU A 416 -10.31 -30.86 0.12
C GLU A 416 -10.90 -29.53 -0.36
N THR A 417 -10.68 -28.45 0.38
CA THR A 417 -11.26 -27.11 0.14
C THR A 417 -10.17 -26.03 0.17
N PRO A 418 -9.16 -26.11 -0.73
CA PRO A 418 -8.06 -25.15 -0.75
C PRO A 418 -8.60 -23.71 -0.91
N TYR A 419 -8.04 -22.78 -0.14
CA TYR A 419 -8.42 -21.36 -0.06
C TYR A 419 -9.81 -21.06 0.51
N MET A 420 -10.65 -22.05 0.77
CA MET A 420 -12.01 -21.86 1.32
C MET A 420 -12.04 -22.04 2.83
N ASP A 421 -11.28 -22.98 3.34
CA ASP A 421 -11.18 -23.29 4.75
C ASP A 421 -9.74 -23.14 5.24
N THR A 422 -9.59 -22.64 6.46
CA THR A 422 -8.29 -22.51 7.13
C THR A 422 -7.76 -23.87 7.59
N VAL A 423 -6.47 -23.97 7.77
CA VAL A 423 -5.80 -25.17 8.30
C VAL A 423 -5.08 -24.78 9.60
N THR A 424 -5.11 -25.66 10.58
CA THR A 424 -4.26 -25.57 11.76
C THR A 424 -3.11 -26.55 11.62
N ASP A 425 -1.89 -26.08 11.76
CA ASP A 425 -0.70 -26.90 11.65
C ASP A 425 -0.45 -27.78 12.89
N ALA A 426 0.66 -28.52 12.89
CA ALA A 426 1.02 -29.42 13.99
C ALA A 426 1.41 -28.68 15.29
N THR A 427 1.72 -27.40 15.22
CA THR A 427 2.05 -26.55 16.39
C THR A 427 0.80 -25.90 16.99
N GLY A 428 -0.33 -25.94 16.29
CA GLY A 428 -1.60 -25.34 16.67
C GLY A 428 -1.83 -23.95 16.06
N GLU A 429 -0.95 -23.52 15.16
CA GLU A 429 -1.06 -22.27 14.45
C GLU A 429 -2.11 -22.32 13.34
N ASN A 430 -2.88 -21.24 13.18
CA ASN A 430 -3.95 -21.16 12.20
C ASN A 430 -3.45 -20.46 10.92
N HIS A 431 -3.45 -21.19 9.83
CA HIS A 431 -3.06 -20.73 8.49
C HIS A 431 -4.27 -20.15 7.73
N TYR A 432 -4.68 -18.94 8.09
CA TYR A 432 -5.79 -18.26 7.38
C TYR A 432 -5.29 -17.34 6.26
N GLU A 433 -4.04 -16.96 6.27
CA GLU A 433 -3.43 -16.03 5.30
C GLU A 433 -3.49 -16.62 3.89
N GLU A 434 -3.38 -17.93 3.75
CA GLU A 434 -3.54 -18.61 2.47
C GLU A 434 -4.92 -18.40 1.87
N THR A 435 -5.97 -18.29 2.70
CA THR A 435 -7.33 -17.98 2.21
C THR A 435 -7.45 -16.56 1.70
N ASN A 436 -6.53 -15.68 2.11
CA ASN A 436 -6.44 -14.28 1.71
C ASN A 436 -5.21 -13.99 0.82
N SER A 437 -4.77 -14.97 0.04
CA SER A 437 -3.66 -14.87 -0.91
C SER A 437 -4.10 -15.27 -2.31
N THR A 438 -3.40 -14.86 -3.35
CA THR A 438 -3.70 -15.21 -4.75
C THR A 438 -3.24 -16.62 -5.11
N GLY A 439 -2.14 -17.09 -4.52
CA GLY A 439 -1.58 -18.42 -4.76
C GLY A 439 -0.08 -18.53 -4.51
N ILE A 440 0.40 -19.76 -4.38
CA ILE A 440 1.76 -20.11 -3.96
C ILE A 440 2.87 -19.54 -4.88
N SER A 441 2.57 -19.29 -6.16
CA SER A 441 3.57 -18.80 -7.12
C SER A 441 3.80 -17.29 -7.04
N THR A 442 3.01 -16.55 -6.26
CA THR A 442 3.06 -15.09 -6.19
C THR A 442 4.41 -14.59 -5.69
N ALA A 443 4.97 -15.21 -4.66
CA ALA A 443 6.27 -14.84 -4.10
C ALA A 443 7.40 -14.87 -5.15
N GLN A 444 7.47 -15.93 -5.98
CA GLN A 444 8.50 -16.01 -7.04
C GLN A 444 8.29 -14.92 -8.11
N ILE A 445 7.05 -14.66 -8.50
CA ILE A 445 6.75 -13.63 -9.51
C ILE A 445 7.14 -12.24 -9.00
N ILE A 446 6.90 -11.96 -7.72
CA ILE A 446 7.32 -10.72 -7.06
C ILE A 446 8.85 -10.58 -7.05
N ALA A 447 9.59 -11.64 -6.67
CA ALA A 447 11.05 -11.62 -6.65
C ALA A 447 11.64 -11.36 -8.05
N ASP A 448 11.13 -12.07 -9.06
CA ASP A 448 11.54 -11.88 -10.47
C ASP A 448 11.23 -10.47 -10.99
N ALA A 449 10.07 -9.93 -10.62
CA ALA A 449 9.66 -8.57 -11.00
C ALA A 449 10.51 -7.50 -10.32
N PHE A 450 10.85 -7.69 -9.05
CA PHE A 450 11.74 -6.78 -8.33
C PHE A 450 13.14 -6.73 -8.95
N ALA A 451 13.74 -7.89 -9.25
CA ALA A 451 15.02 -7.96 -9.96
C ALA A 451 14.95 -7.21 -11.31
N LYS A 452 13.91 -7.48 -12.09
CA LYS A 452 13.69 -6.80 -13.37
C LYS A 452 13.50 -5.29 -13.24
N ALA A 453 12.83 -4.84 -12.19
CA ALA A 453 12.64 -3.41 -11.94
C ALA A 453 13.97 -2.72 -11.59
N LEU A 454 14.82 -3.37 -10.80
CA LEU A 454 16.16 -2.88 -10.48
C LEU A 454 17.08 -2.85 -11.71
N GLU A 455 17.02 -3.87 -12.60
CA GLU A 455 17.76 -3.87 -13.87
C GLU A 455 17.43 -2.64 -14.74
N LYS A 456 16.16 -2.22 -14.78
CA LYS A 456 15.73 -1.03 -15.51
C LYS A 456 16.29 0.27 -14.93
N LEU A 457 16.66 0.28 -13.65
CA LEU A 457 17.22 1.45 -12.95
C LEU A 457 18.75 1.49 -12.97
N GLN A 458 19.44 0.50 -13.50
CA GLN A 458 20.89 0.51 -13.73
C GLN A 458 21.25 1.20 -15.06
#